data_5da6b43285e14730108850986b8c0bc5
#
_entry.id   5da6b43285e14730108850986b8c0bc5
#
_cell.length_a   1.000
_cell.length_b   1.000
_cell.length_c   1.000
_cell.angle_alpha   90.00
_cell.angle_beta   90.00
_cell.angle_gamma   90.00
#
_symmetry.space_group_name_H-M   'P 1'
#
loop_
_entity.id
_entity.type
_entity.pdbx_description
1 polymer ?
#
loop_
_entity_poly.entity_id
_entity_poly.type
_entity_poly.pdbx_seq_one_letter_code
_entity_poly.pdbx_strand_id
1 'polypeptide(L)'
;MSRALWIVAAVALGLTGVARAGGLDRLNEFMSSTLAATGEFEQRIYNRERKLVQESRGTLAFQRPGRFRWTYSKPYPQLIVGDGARVWVYDEDLNQVTVRKLDQALGATPAALLAGANDALNAFTLVDNGARNGLEWVEAIPRDRDSTFERFRMGFGLTGLERMELTDTFGQTTELSFRALRRNPRVDPGLFRFAPPKGADVVGDK
;
A
#
# COMPACT_ATOMS: atom_id res chain seq x y z
N MET A 1 41.46 45.83 48.69
CA MET A 1 40.92 44.45 48.79
C MET A 1 39.73 44.37 47.80
N SER A 2 40.01 43.97 46.54
CA SER A 2 38.99 43.93 45.48
C SER A 2 38.56 42.47 45.26
N ARG A 3 37.28 42.18 45.49
CA ARG A 3 36.65 40.87 45.23
C ARG A 3 36.14 40.88 43.79
N ALA A 4 36.77 40.12 42.90
CA ALA A 4 36.27 39.88 41.55
C ALA A 4 35.16 38.80 41.60
N LEU A 5 33.93 39.17 41.18
CA LEU A 5 32.81 38.24 40.99
C LEU A 5 32.92 37.62 39.61
N TRP A 6 33.12 36.31 39.53
CA TRP A 6 33.02 35.54 38.30
C TRP A 6 31.58 35.10 38.08
N ILE A 7 30.94 35.66 37.05
CA ILE A 7 29.59 35.21 36.60
C ILE A 7 29.82 34.07 35.62
N VAL A 8 29.48 32.87 36.02
CA VAL A 8 29.42 31.69 35.15
C VAL A 8 28.07 31.73 34.41
N ALA A 9 28.06 32.10 33.13
CA ALA A 9 26.89 31.95 32.29
C ALA A 9 26.75 30.51 31.84
N ALA A 10 25.77 29.79 32.36
CA ALA A 10 25.39 28.47 31.90
C ALA A 10 24.59 28.59 30.65
N VAL A 11 25.20 28.25 29.49
CA VAL A 11 24.51 28.13 28.22
C VAL A 11 23.74 26.79 28.20
N ALA A 12 22.44 26.86 28.43
CA ALA A 12 21.54 25.73 28.24
C ALA A 12 21.36 25.48 26.75
N LEU A 13 22.11 24.53 26.15
CA LEU A 13 21.79 23.98 24.82
C LEU A 13 20.45 23.24 24.92
N GLY A 14 19.37 23.89 24.49
CA GLY A 14 18.10 23.24 24.27
C GLY A 14 18.22 22.24 23.12
N LEU A 15 18.24 20.95 23.43
CA LEU A 15 18.01 19.89 22.47
C LEU A 15 16.58 20.04 21.93
N THR A 16 16.42 20.76 20.82
CA THR A 16 15.18 20.72 20.05
C THR A 16 15.08 19.34 19.43
N GLY A 17 14.39 18.43 20.13
CA GLY A 17 14.01 17.14 19.55
C GLY A 17 13.19 17.42 18.29
N VAL A 18 13.73 17.06 17.12
CA VAL A 18 12.99 17.08 15.86
C VAL A 18 11.83 16.09 16.04
N ALA A 19 10.61 16.61 16.21
CA ALA A 19 9.41 15.79 16.23
C ALA A 19 9.32 15.06 14.89
N ARG A 20 9.56 13.76 14.91
CA ARG A 20 9.41 12.92 13.71
C ARG A 20 7.93 12.68 13.51
N ALA A 21 7.43 12.93 12.31
CA ALA A 21 6.06 12.60 11.95
C ALA A 21 5.86 11.09 12.10
N GLY A 22 4.89 10.67 12.91
CA GLY A 22 4.57 9.27 13.14
C GLY A 22 3.96 8.61 11.90
N GLY A 23 3.77 7.30 11.97
CA GLY A 23 3.20 6.53 10.87
C GLY A 23 1.83 7.04 10.43
N LEU A 24 0.95 7.42 11.36
CA LEU A 24 -0.36 8.00 11.05
C LEU A 24 -0.27 9.32 10.28
N ASP A 25 0.66 10.19 10.64
CA ASP A 25 0.87 11.46 9.92
C ASP A 25 1.34 11.20 8.49
N ARG A 26 2.27 10.24 8.32
CA ARG A 26 2.76 9.80 7.01
C ARG A 26 1.66 9.20 6.14
N LEU A 27 0.79 8.38 6.72
CA LEU A 27 -0.36 7.83 6.03
C LEU A 27 -1.31 8.94 5.57
N ASN A 28 -1.68 9.86 6.47
CA ASN A 28 -2.57 10.98 6.16
C ASN A 28 -1.98 11.87 5.06
N GLU A 29 -0.69 12.18 5.12
CA GLU A 29 0.02 12.91 4.07
C GLU A 29 -0.05 12.14 2.74
N PHE A 30 0.27 10.84 2.74
CA PHE A 30 0.23 10.01 1.53
C PHE A 30 -1.17 9.96 0.92
N MET A 31 -2.21 9.77 1.74
CA MET A 31 -3.59 9.69 1.26
C MET A 31 -4.09 11.02 0.69
N SER A 32 -3.78 12.14 1.34
CA SER A 32 -4.25 13.46 0.92
C SER A 32 -3.49 14.05 -0.26
N SER A 33 -2.18 13.78 -0.36
CA SER A 33 -1.31 14.42 -1.35
C SER A 33 -0.98 13.54 -2.57
N THR A 34 -1.25 12.22 -2.53
CA THR A 34 -0.94 11.31 -3.63
C THR A 34 -2.22 10.90 -4.37
N LEU A 35 -2.55 11.63 -5.44
CA LEU A 35 -3.72 11.34 -6.27
C LEU A 35 -3.43 10.25 -7.31
N ALA A 36 -2.17 10.11 -7.72
CA ALA A 36 -1.72 9.07 -8.63
C ALA A 36 -0.32 8.60 -8.24
N ALA A 37 0.02 7.38 -8.57
CA ALA A 37 1.40 6.91 -8.50
C ALA A 37 1.68 5.84 -9.55
N THR A 38 2.97 5.70 -9.89
CA THR A 38 3.50 4.60 -10.69
C THR A 38 4.77 4.08 -10.03
N GLY A 39 5.05 2.79 -10.20
CA GLY A 39 6.26 2.21 -9.61
C GLY A 39 6.41 0.73 -9.93
N GLU A 40 7.38 0.13 -9.29
CA GLU A 40 7.66 -1.30 -9.33
C GLU A 40 7.37 -1.90 -7.96
N PHE A 41 7.04 -3.18 -7.93
CA PHE A 41 6.89 -3.93 -6.69
C PHE A 41 7.58 -5.28 -6.75
N GLU A 42 8.04 -5.71 -5.60
CA GLU A 42 8.38 -7.10 -5.28
C GLU A 42 7.43 -7.59 -4.20
N GLN A 43 6.87 -8.77 -4.39
CA GLN A 43 5.95 -9.41 -3.47
C GLN A 43 6.52 -10.75 -3.01
N ARG A 44 6.47 -10.99 -1.71
CA ARG A 44 6.80 -12.27 -1.08
C ARG A 44 5.64 -12.74 -0.24
N ILE A 45 5.27 -13.99 -0.42
CA ILE A 45 4.19 -14.64 0.34
C ILE A 45 4.81 -15.69 1.24
N TYR A 46 4.51 -15.61 2.52
CA TYR A 46 4.94 -16.54 3.54
C TYR A 46 3.73 -17.26 4.12
N ASN A 47 3.86 -18.57 4.34
CA ASN A 47 2.84 -19.32 5.06
C ASN A 47 2.89 -18.98 6.57
N ARG A 48 1.99 -19.61 7.36
CA ARG A 48 1.87 -19.40 8.79
C ARG A 48 3.18 -19.70 9.55
N GLU A 49 3.98 -20.64 9.08
CA GLU A 49 5.27 -21.02 9.65
C GLU A 49 6.42 -20.11 9.19
N ARG A 50 6.10 -18.97 8.53
CA ARG A 50 7.07 -18.00 7.98
C ARG A 50 7.99 -18.58 6.91
N LYS A 51 7.59 -19.66 6.25
CA LYS A 51 8.29 -20.21 5.09
C LYS A 51 7.83 -19.48 3.84
N LEU A 52 8.79 -19.04 3.02
CA LEU A 52 8.52 -18.42 1.72
C LEU A 52 7.87 -19.45 0.78
N VAL A 53 6.68 -19.11 0.28
CA VAL A 53 5.91 -19.97 -0.64
C VAL A 53 5.82 -19.42 -2.06
N GLN A 54 5.94 -18.08 -2.20
CA GLN A 54 5.90 -17.43 -3.51
C GLN A 54 6.67 -16.12 -3.49
N GLU A 55 7.38 -15.84 -4.59
CA GLU A 55 7.99 -14.54 -4.88
C GLU A 55 7.53 -14.08 -6.26
N SER A 56 7.06 -12.84 -6.34
CA SER A 56 6.53 -12.23 -7.57
C SER A 56 7.05 -10.82 -7.70
N ARG A 57 7.06 -10.30 -8.93
CA ARG A 57 7.42 -8.90 -9.21
C ARG A 57 6.64 -8.35 -10.37
N GLY A 58 6.56 -7.04 -10.41
CA GLY A 58 5.84 -6.37 -11.49
C GLY A 58 5.83 -4.87 -11.35
N THR A 59 4.87 -4.25 -12.02
CA THR A 59 4.67 -2.81 -12.02
C THR A 59 3.27 -2.46 -11.52
N LEU A 60 3.17 -1.27 -10.95
CA LEU A 60 1.90 -0.73 -10.50
C LEU A 60 1.67 0.69 -11.03
N ALA A 61 0.42 1.01 -11.26
CA ALA A 61 -0.06 2.36 -11.43
C ALA A 61 -1.40 2.49 -10.72
N PHE A 62 -1.65 3.64 -10.10
CA PHE A 62 -2.99 3.97 -9.65
C PHE A 62 -3.32 5.44 -9.87
N GLN A 63 -4.60 5.74 -9.94
CA GLN A 63 -5.18 7.07 -9.94
C GLN A 63 -6.46 7.04 -9.11
N ARG A 64 -6.49 7.75 -8.02
CA ARG A 64 -7.66 7.84 -7.13
C ARG A 64 -8.79 8.65 -7.75
N PRO A 65 -10.04 8.28 -7.47
CA PRO A 65 -10.46 7.12 -6.71
C PRO A 65 -10.59 5.87 -7.58
N GLY A 66 -10.24 4.71 -7.05
CA GLY A 66 -10.62 3.39 -7.55
C GLY A 66 -9.99 2.90 -8.83
N ARG A 67 -9.10 3.67 -9.45
CA ARG A 67 -8.42 3.26 -10.69
C ARG A 67 -7.03 2.76 -10.38
N PHE A 68 -6.73 1.55 -10.85
CA PHE A 68 -5.40 0.96 -10.70
C PHE A 68 -5.11 -0.07 -11.77
N ARG A 69 -3.82 -0.30 -12.01
CA ARG A 69 -3.27 -1.36 -12.83
C ARG A 69 -2.12 -1.98 -12.10
N TRP A 70 -2.21 -3.29 -11.89
CA TRP A 70 -1.20 -4.07 -11.21
C TRP A 70 -0.80 -5.21 -12.14
N THR A 71 0.44 -5.19 -12.62
CA THR A 71 0.91 -6.13 -13.63
C THR A 71 2.01 -6.98 -13.02
N TYR A 72 1.73 -8.26 -12.80
CA TYR A 72 2.74 -9.25 -12.46
C TYR A 72 3.45 -9.70 -13.71
N SER A 73 4.79 -9.69 -13.69
CA SER A 73 5.62 -10.13 -14.81
C SER A 73 6.31 -11.46 -14.53
N LYS A 74 6.46 -11.86 -13.27
CA LYS A 74 7.08 -13.11 -12.84
C LYS A 74 6.48 -13.56 -11.52
N PRO A 75 6.44 -14.90 -11.24
CA PRO A 75 6.77 -15.98 -12.15
C PRO A 75 5.67 -16.19 -13.20
N TYR A 76 4.41 -15.87 -12.87
CA TYR A 76 3.23 -16.03 -13.73
C TYR A 76 2.68 -14.68 -14.14
N PRO A 77 2.51 -14.41 -15.43
CA PRO A 77 1.90 -13.19 -15.92
C PRO A 77 0.44 -13.08 -15.43
N GLN A 78 0.13 -12.01 -14.73
CA GLN A 78 -1.23 -11.71 -14.29
C GLN A 78 -1.45 -10.21 -14.33
N LEU A 79 -2.64 -9.79 -14.73
CA LEU A 79 -3.02 -8.40 -14.78
C LEU A 79 -4.25 -8.15 -13.92
N ILE A 80 -4.16 -7.18 -13.01
CA ILE A 80 -5.29 -6.71 -12.21
C ILE A 80 -5.55 -5.25 -12.56
N VAL A 81 -6.78 -4.94 -13.00
CA VAL A 81 -7.18 -3.58 -13.38
C VAL A 81 -8.44 -3.18 -12.63
N GLY A 82 -8.36 -2.06 -11.91
CA GLY A 82 -9.53 -1.34 -11.40
C GLY A 82 -9.86 -0.18 -12.34
N ASP A 83 -11.08 -0.15 -12.87
CA ASP A 83 -11.52 0.88 -13.83
C ASP A 83 -12.30 2.03 -13.16
N GLY A 84 -12.47 1.96 -11.83
CA GLY A 84 -13.26 2.87 -11.02
C GLY A 84 -14.65 2.34 -10.67
N ALA A 85 -15.12 1.27 -11.32
CA ALA A 85 -16.38 0.59 -11.03
C ALA A 85 -16.21 -0.90 -10.76
N ARG A 86 -15.29 -1.54 -11.47
CA ARG A 86 -15.01 -2.97 -11.41
C ARG A 86 -13.54 -3.24 -11.25
N VAL A 87 -13.24 -4.44 -10.75
CA VAL A 87 -11.90 -5.03 -10.73
C VAL A 87 -11.88 -6.23 -11.65
N TRP A 88 -10.96 -6.21 -12.57
CA TRP A 88 -10.69 -7.23 -13.56
C TRP A 88 -9.39 -7.93 -13.20
N VAL A 89 -9.42 -9.24 -13.06
CA VAL A 89 -8.23 -10.07 -12.84
C VAL A 89 -8.09 -10.98 -14.06
N TYR A 90 -7.05 -10.76 -14.84
CA TYR A 90 -6.76 -11.56 -16.02
C TYR A 90 -5.54 -12.44 -15.76
N ASP A 91 -5.76 -13.74 -15.81
CA ASP A 91 -4.74 -14.76 -15.79
C ASP A 91 -4.43 -15.16 -17.25
N GLU A 92 -3.22 -14.82 -17.70
CA GLU A 92 -2.84 -15.04 -19.09
C GLU A 92 -2.66 -16.54 -19.41
N ASP A 93 -2.10 -17.31 -18.47
CA ASP A 93 -1.84 -18.74 -18.67
C ASP A 93 -3.14 -19.57 -18.76
N LEU A 94 -4.17 -19.16 -18.02
CA LEU A 94 -5.49 -19.79 -18.04
C LEU A 94 -6.42 -19.17 -19.10
N ASN A 95 -6.03 -18.06 -19.71
CA ASN A 95 -6.88 -17.22 -20.57
C ASN A 95 -8.25 -16.94 -19.92
N GLN A 96 -8.23 -16.63 -18.61
CA GLN A 96 -9.43 -16.43 -17.80
C GLN A 96 -9.46 -15.03 -17.21
N VAL A 97 -10.63 -14.39 -17.23
CA VAL A 97 -10.89 -13.11 -16.61
C VAL A 97 -11.91 -13.26 -15.51
N THR A 98 -11.55 -12.88 -14.29
CA THR A 98 -12.49 -12.73 -13.18
C THR A 98 -12.88 -11.26 -13.03
N VAL A 99 -14.18 -10.96 -12.96
CA VAL A 99 -14.68 -9.61 -12.75
C VAL A 99 -15.50 -9.52 -11.46
N ARG A 100 -15.25 -8.46 -10.67
CA ARG A 100 -15.98 -8.16 -9.42
C ARG A 100 -16.28 -6.67 -9.34
N LYS A 101 -17.29 -6.28 -8.59
CA LYS A 101 -17.53 -4.88 -8.26
C LYS A 101 -16.41 -4.34 -7.38
N LEU A 102 -16.03 -3.07 -7.58
CA LEU A 102 -14.91 -2.46 -6.88
C LEU A 102 -15.12 -2.40 -5.36
N ASP A 103 -16.34 -2.11 -4.91
CA ASP A 103 -16.70 -2.05 -3.48
C ASP A 103 -16.46 -3.38 -2.77
N GLN A 104 -16.76 -4.50 -3.42
CA GLN A 104 -16.49 -5.85 -2.90
C GLN A 104 -15.00 -6.22 -2.93
N ALA A 105 -14.22 -5.58 -3.81
CA ALA A 105 -12.80 -5.85 -3.97
C ALA A 105 -11.90 -4.95 -3.10
N LEU A 106 -12.42 -3.84 -2.54
CA LEU A 106 -11.63 -2.87 -1.76
C LEU A 106 -10.96 -3.47 -0.51
N GLY A 107 -11.56 -4.49 0.09
CA GLY A 107 -10.94 -5.24 1.19
C GLY A 107 -10.10 -6.44 0.75
N ALA A 108 -10.00 -6.73 -0.54
CA ALA A 108 -9.45 -8.00 -1.03
C ALA A 108 -8.04 -7.91 -1.65
N THR A 109 -7.56 -6.71 -1.97
CA THR A 109 -6.24 -6.55 -2.61
C THR A 109 -5.48 -5.31 -2.14
N PRO A 110 -4.12 -5.37 -2.05
CA PRO A 110 -3.29 -4.21 -1.77
C PRO A 110 -3.51 -3.06 -2.76
N ALA A 111 -3.73 -3.39 -4.03
CA ALA A 111 -3.95 -2.44 -5.11
C ALA A 111 -5.23 -1.62 -4.87
N ALA A 112 -6.32 -2.28 -4.50
CA ALA A 112 -7.59 -1.64 -4.20
C ALA A 112 -7.50 -0.71 -2.98
N LEU A 113 -6.78 -1.11 -1.93
CA LEU A 113 -6.53 -0.27 -0.76
C LEU A 113 -5.75 1.00 -1.12
N LEU A 114 -4.68 0.88 -1.92
CA LEU A 114 -3.85 2.03 -2.34
C LEU A 114 -4.60 2.99 -3.27
N ALA A 115 -5.48 2.46 -4.12
CA ALA A 115 -6.26 3.24 -5.08
C ALA A 115 -7.61 3.72 -4.53
N GLY A 116 -8.01 3.26 -3.35
CA GLY A 116 -9.27 3.65 -2.71
C GLY A 116 -9.39 5.15 -2.49
N ALA A 117 -10.60 5.63 -2.31
CA ALA A 117 -10.86 7.00 -1.87
C ALA A 117 -10.38 7.19 -0.41
N ASN A 118 -10.25 8.45 0.04
CA ASN A 118 -9.80 8.74 1.41
C ASN A 118 -10.70 8.12 2.50
N ASP A 119 -11.98 7.88 2.18
CA ASP A 119 -12.94 7.23 3.04
C ASP A 119 -12.76 5.70 3.14
N ALA A 120 -12.00 5.08 2.23
CA ALA A 120 -11.70 3.65 2.31
C ALA A 120 -10.98 3.28 3.63
N LEU A 121 -10.23 4.21 4.23
CA LEU A 121 -9.60 4.00 5.53
C LEU A 121 -10.60 3.96 6.69
N ASN A 122 -11.84 4.46 6.52
CA ASN A 122 -12.88 4.40 7.55
C ASN A 122 -13.32 2.96 7.86
N ALA A 123 -13.09 2.02 6.95
CA ALA A 123 -13.32 0.60 7.17
C ALA A 123 -12.33 -0.04 8.15
N PHE A 124 -11.30 0.71 8.58
CA PHE A 124 -10.22 0.20 9.44
C PHE A 124 -10.11 0.99 10.74
N THR A 125 -9.63 0.31 11.78
CA THR A 125 -9.04 0.94 12.95
C THR A 125 -7.57 1.13 12.68
N LEU A 126 -7.10 2.39 12.70
CA LEU A 126 -5.71 2.75 12.43
C LEU A 126 -4.95 2.89 13.75
N VAL A 127 -3.77 2.29 13.82
CA VAL A 127 -2.89 2.33 14.99
C VAL A 127 -1.48 2.72 14.54
N ASP A 128 -0.87 3.69 15.21
CA ASP A 128 0.55 3.96 15.02
C ASP A 128 1.36 2.77 15.55
N ASN A 129 2.21 2.21 14.71
CA ASN A 129 2.99 1.00 15.03
C ASN A 129 4.48 1.33 15.24
N GLY A 130 4.80 2.62 15.38
CA GLY A 130 6.13 3.14 15.68
C GLY A 130 7.14 2.96 14.54
N ALA A 131 8.39 3.27 14.85
CA ALA A 131 9.50 3.18 13.90
C ALA A 131 10.18 1.80 13.95
N ARG A 132 10.37 1.18 12.75
CA ARG A 132 11.10 -0.08 12.60
C ARG A 132 11.86 -0.09 11.28
N ASN A 133 13.15 -0.45 11.31
CA ASN A 133 14.02 -0.53 10.12
C ASN A 133 14.06 0.76 9.28
N GLY A 134 14.02 1.92 9.95
CA GLY A 134 14.07 3.23 9.28
C GLY A 134 12.74 3.70 8.69
N LEU A 135 11.66 2.93 8.83
CA LEU A 135 10.31 3.26 8.38
C LEU A 135 9.41 3.56 9.57
N GLU A 136 8.49 4.51 9.38
CA GLU A 136 7.37 4.77 10.29
C GLU A 136 6.20 3.88 9.86
N TRP A 137 5.67 3.10 10.80
CA TRP A 137 4.66 2.09 10.49
C TRP A 137 3.28 2.46 11.02
N VAL A 138 2.28 2.14 10.20
CA VAL A 138 0.86 2.16 10.58
C VAL A 138 0.30 0.77 10.42
N GLU A 139 -0.49 0.34 11.40
CA GLU A 139 -1.31 -0.86 11.32
C GLU A 139 -2.78 -0.47 11.08
N ALA A 140 -3.43 -1.10 10.12
CA ALA A 140 -4.83 -0.94 9.81
C ALA A 140 -5.54 -2.28 10.04
N ILE A 141 -6.47 -2.31 10.98
CA ILE A 141 -7.22 -3.49 11.39
C ILE A 141 -8.64 -3.33 10.85
N PRO A 142 -9.13 -4.26 10.00
CA PRO A 142 -10.50 -4.21 9.49
C PRO A 142 -11.52 -4.16 10.63
N ARG A 143 -12.55 -3.31 10.48
CA ARG A 143 -13.69 -3.27 11.42
C ARG A 143 -14.68 -4.38 11.14
N ASP A 144 -14.75 -4.82 9.90
CA ASP A 144 -15.56 -5.95 9.47
C ASP A 144 -14.94 -7.26 9.96
N ARG A 145 -15.69 -8.06 10.70
CA ARG A 145 -15.28 -9.36 11.25
C ARG A 145 -15.22 -10.45 10.18
N ASP A 146 -15.91 -10.25 9.06
CA ASP A 146 -15.95 -11.18 7.93
C ASP A 146 -14.84 -10.86 6.90
N SER A 147 -13.95 -9.91 7.24
CA SER A 147 -12.78 -9.61 6.41
C SER A 147 -11.88 -10.83 6.22
N THR A 148 -11.41 -11.05 5.01
CA THR A 148 -10.42 -12.09 4.69
C THR A 148 -9.03 -11.77 5.23
N PHE A 149 -8.79 -10.53 5.65
CA PHE A 149 -7.56 -10.05 6.25
C PHE A 149 -7.72 -9.77 7.73
N GLU A 150 -6.72 -10.16 8.50
CA GLU A 150 -6.60 -9.83 9.92
C GLU A 150 -6.09 -8.40 10.11
N ARG A 151 -5.09 -8.01 9.31
CA ARG A 151 -4.45 -6.69 9.38
C ARG A 151 -3.65 -6.34 8.14
N PHE A 152 -3.47 -5.05 7.94
CA PHE A 152 -2.53 -4.45 6.99
C PHE A 152 -1.54 -3.58 7.75
N ARG A 153 -0.28 -3.59 7.33
CA ARG A 153 0.73 -2.65 7.83
C ARG A 153 1.35 -1.91 6.66
N MET A 154 1.56 -0.62 6.84
CA MET A 154 2.18 0.26 5.84
C MET A 154 3.39 0.92 6.47
N GLY A 155 4.55 0.77 5.83
CA GLY A 155 5.82 1.34 6.23
C GLY A 155 6.22 2.50 5.33
N PHE A 156 6.35 3.67 5.92
CA PHE A 156 6.67 4.92 5.23
C PHE A 156 8.11 5.34 5.51
N GLY A 157 8.88 5.53 4.46
CA GLY A 157 10.19 6.15 4.50
C GLY A 157 10.14 7.67 4.28
N LEU A 158 11.29 8.25 4.00
CA LEU A 158 11.40 9.70 3.77
C LEU A 158 10.65 10.16 2.51
N THR A 159 10.57 9.31 1.49
CA THR A 159 9.99 9.65 0.19
C THR A 159 8.55 9.16 0.01
N GLY A 160 8.00 8.44 0.99
CA GLY A 160 6.64 7.93 0.97
C GLY A 160 6.54 6.44 1.33
N LEU A 161 5.52 5.77 0.79
CA LEU A 161 5.27 4.35 1.04
C LEU A 161 6.38 3.49 0.41
N GLU A 162 7.02 2.65 1.23
CA GLU A 162 8.10 1.75 0.80
C GLU A 162 7.76 0.27 1.01
N ARG A 163 6.92 -0.03 2.01
CA ARG A 163 6.57 -1.39 2.39
C ARG A 163 5.09 -1.52 2.71
N MET A 164 4.55 -2.72 2.47
CA MET A 164 3.22 -3.10 2.90
C MET A 164 3.25 -4.57 3.32
N GLU A 165 2.64 -4.89 4.46
CA GLU A 165 2.49 -6.24 4.97
C GLU A 165 0.99 -6.52 5.14
N LEU A 166 0.51 -7.64 4.63
CA LEU A 166 -0.86 -8.09 4.78
C LEU A 166 -0.85 -9.44 5.46
N THR A 167 -1.61 -9.60 6.52
CA THR A 167 -1.82 -10.91 7.16
C THR A 167 -3.27 -11.31 6.96
N ASP A 168 -3.50 -12.48 6.38
CA ASP A 168 -4.83 -13.02 6.23
C ASP A 168 -5.27 -13.82 7.47
N THR A 169 -6.53 -14.19 7.50
CA THR A 169 -7.14 -14.96 8.62
C THR A 169 -6.60 -16.39 8.74
N PHE A 170 -5.87 -16.89 7.74
CA PHE A 170 -5.20 -18.19 7.78
C PHE A 170 -3.76 -18.10 8.29
N GLY A 171 -3.28 -16.87 8.59
CA GLY A 171 -1.92 -16.59 9.06
C GLY A 171 -0.88 -16.49 7.95
N GLN A 172 -1.29 -16.48 6.68
CA GLN A 172 -0.41 -16.19 5.56
C GLN A 172 -0.04 -14.70 5.59
N THR A 173 1.21 -14.38 5.31
CA THR A 173 1.68 -13.00 5.23
C THR A 173 2.18 -12.68 3.83
N THR A 174 1.62 -11.64 3.23
CA THR A 174 2.10 -11.05 1.98
C THR A 174 2.90 -9.79 2.30
N GLU A 175 4.16 -9.78 1.90
CA GLU A 175 5.06 -8.61 2.02
C GLU A 175 5.27 -7.99 0.64
N LEU A 176 5.01 -6.69 0.53
CA LEU A 176 5.24 -5.88 -0.66
C LEU A 176 6.35 -4.88 -0.40
N SER A 177 7.26 -4.77 -1.36
CA SER A 177 8.31 -3.75 -1.38
C SER A 177 8.11 -2.90 -2.62
N PHE A 178 8.02 -1.60 -2.46
CA PHE A 178 7.85 -0.67 -3.57
C PHE A 178 9.19 -0.04 -3.93
N ARG A 179 9.45 0.04 -5.23
CA ARG A 179 10.66 0.68 -5.78
C ARG A 179 10.25 1.72 -6.80
N ALA A 180 11.04 2.78 -6.91
CA ALA A 180 10.83 3.86 -7.86
C ALA A 180 9.39 4.42 -7.87
N LEU A 181 8.74 4.46 -6.70
CA LEU A 181 7.38 4.96 -6.57
C LEU A 181 7.37 6.48 -6.84
N ARG A 182 6.84 6.86 -7.99
CA ARG A 182 6.67 8.27 -8.39
C ARG A 182 5.26 8.72 -8.01
N ARG A 183 5.17 9.76 -7.20
CA ARG A 183 3.90 10.36 -6.78
C ARG A 183 3.45 11.40 -7.81
N ASN A 184 2.16 11.40 -8.11
CA ASN A 184 1.48 12.34 -9.00
C ASN A 184 2.12 12.48 -10.40
N PRO A 185 2.57 11.39 -11.05
CA PRO A 185 2.98 11.49 -12.44
C PRO A 185 1.77 11.76 -13.33
N ARG A 186 2.01 12.27 -14.53
CA ARG A 186 0.98 12.30 -15.56
C ARG A 186 0.74 10.86 -16.03
N VAL A 187 -0.47 10.34 -15.80
CA VAL A 187 -0.86 8.98 -16.16
C VAL A 187 -1.91 9.05 -17.26
N ASP A 188 -1.75 8.23 -18.30
CA ASP A 188 -2.78 8.07 -19.33
C ASP A 188 -4.02 7.37 -18.72
N PRO A 189 -5.21 7.98 -18.78
CA PRO A 189 -6.45 7.35 -18.32
C PRO A 189 -6.78 6.03 -19.01
N GLY A 190 -6.28 5.82 -20.23
CA GLY A 190 -6.41 4.57 -20.97
C GLY A 190 -5.75 3.37 -20.29
N LEU A 191 -4.74 3.63 -19.43
CA LEU A 191 -4.04 2.60 -18.68
C LEU A 191 -4.98 1.81 -17.73
N PHE A 192 -6.07 2.43 -17.28
CA PHE A 192 -7.05 1.85 -16.35
C PHE A 192 -8.28 1.26 -17.05
N ARG A 193 -8.22 1.11 -18.38
CA ARG A 193 -9.26 0.43 -19.16
C ARG A 193 -8.82 -1.01 -19.40
N PHE A 194 -9.78 -1.92 -19.30
CA PHE A 194 -9.56 -3.33 -19.62
C PHE A 194 -10.71 -3.83 -20.48
N ALA A 195 -10.38 -4.59 -21.49
CA ALA A 195 -11.33 -5.37 -22.28
C ALA A 195 -10.81 -6.81 -22.33
N PRO A 196 -11.65 -7.81 -22.01
CA PRO A 196 -11.26 -9.21 -22.08
C PRO A 196 -10.71 -9.55 -23.46
N PRO A 197 -9.58 -10.25 -23.56
CA PRO A 197 -9.06 -10.75 -24.81
C PRO A 197 -10.08 -11.66 -25.51
N LYS A 198 -9.99 -11.75 -26.85
CA LYS A 198 -10.86 -12.62 -27.63
C LYS A 198 -10.66 -14.08 -27.21
N GLY A 199 -11.74 -14.75 -26.84
CA GLY A 199 -11.71 -16.14 -26.42
C GLY A 199 -11.34 -16.37 -24.95
N ALA A 200 -11.17 -15.30 -24.15
CA ALA A 200 -11.02 -15.44 -22.71
C ALA A 200 -12.34 -15.86 -22.08
N ASP A 201 -12.24 -16.79 -21.10
CA ASP A 201 -13.37 -17.15 -20.25
C ASP A 201 -13.60 -16.03 -19.21
N VAL A 202 -14.84 -15.48 -19.14
CA VAL A 202 -15.18 -14.38 -18.26
C VAL A 202 -16.15 -14.84 -17.19
N VAL A 203 -15.68 -14.87 -15.94
CA VAL A 203 -16.43 -15.32 -14.76
C VAL A 203 -16.64 -14.18 -13.76
N GLY A 204 -17.74 -14.22 -13.02
CA GLY A 204 -18.06 -13.25 -11.96
C GLY A 204 -19.21 -12.29 -12.34
N ASP A 205 -19.20 -11.10 -11.71
CA ASP A 205 -20.27 -10.08 -11.86
C ASP A 205 -20.17 -9.40 -13.23
N LYS A 206 -21.13 -9.69 -14.10
CA LYS A 206 -21.26 -9.04 -15.42
C LYS A 206 -21.93 -7.67 -15.34
#